data_3b99cb5cad11c684a73fcf4f0ceff662
#
_entry.id   3b99cb5cad11c684a73fcf4f0ceff662
#
_cell.length_a   1.000
_cell.length_b   1.000
_cell.length_c   1.000
_cell.angle_alpha   90.00
_cell.angle_beta   90.00
_cell.angle_gamma   90.00
#
_symmetry.space_group_name_H-M   'P 1'
#
loop_
_entity.id
_entity.type
_entity.pdbx_description
1 polymer ?
#
loop_
_entity_poly.entity_id
_entity_poly.type
_entity_poly.pdbx_seq_one_letter_code
_entity_poly.pdbx_strand_id
1 'polypeptide(L)'
;MASVDKIDDQMIDQDFSSQLSRAIPPDIFGNEIAHRIISGEFKIAIYGLGHVGSPMASAWLRAGATVIGVDKSPAVVEKASKGKSHIPEPGVSEAFSTGLTLDRFKIYSDQVQASRDSYFKMICVPVLLSEGGCPDLTAVKEVATNIGKGLKKGDVIALNPSVPPGTTEDLILPMIEHESGLVAENDFYMLYNPERIYEGRAILDIEERYPAIIAGAGKRSLEIGKLIYPLVFKRGVLTVSNIRAAETEKLLEGVYRDVNIALANELARYCEEIGVNFWECKEAANSQPYCHLHNPGVGVGGACIPVYPQFILYSSAQARVDCEMIKVGRSINAAMPARCVKEAIKLFDNKKKNEFVPSEATVTLLGMAFRGGVSDTRLSPTYEVIKEFQKVGIREIRIHDPLVRSDPKLNGFQNVILTSDLAKALKDTDLIMVIADHSQYSNLTPLQTDGAPIYDGRGILNRAFFDNSNYGMIGMGNNRVGAARRF
;
A
#
# COMPACT_ATOMS: atom_id res chain seq x y z
N MET A 1 -19.20 -14.70 -5.31
CA MET A 1 -17.79 -14.94 -4.99
C MET A 1 -17.18 -15.78 -6.08
N ALA A 2 -16.77 -15.20 -7.16
CA ALA A 2 -15.90 -15.84 -8.15
C ALA A 2 -15.11 -14.74 -8.87
N SER A 3 -13.83 -14.77 -8.64
CA SER A 3 -12.74 -14.37 -9.52
C SER A 3 -12.64 -12.91 -10.00
N VAL A 4 -12.13 -12.05 -9.16
CA VAL A 4 -11.31 -10.90 -9.59
C VAL A 4 -9.95 -11.39 -10.14
N ASP A 5 -9.57 -12.63 -9.85
CA ASP A 5 -8.26 -13.21 -10.22
C ASP A 5 -8.17 -13.76 -11.66
N LYS A 6 -9.27 -13.82 -12.43
CA LYS A 6 -9.24 -14.45 -13.76
C LYS A 6 -9.15 -13.50 -14.96
N ILE A 7 -9.32 -12.20 -14.77
CA ILE A 7 -9.30 -11.23 -15.89
C ILE A 7 -7.87 -10.74 -16.17
N ASP A 8 -6.99 -10.75 -15.17
CA ASP A 8 -5.61 -10.25 -15.31
C ASP A 8 -4.66 -11.19 -16.06
N ASP A 9 -4.90 -12.50 -16.03
CA ASP A 9 -3.94 -13.46 -16.61
C ASP A 9 -4.00 -13.59 -18.14
N GLN A 10 -5.11 -13.24 -18.80
CA GLN A 10 -5.24 -13.48 -20.25
C GLN A 10 -4.90 -12.28 -21.16
N MET A 11 -4.97 -11.03 -20.68
CA MET A 11 -4.61 -9.86 -21.49
C MET A 11 -3.12 -9.48 -21.43
N ILE A 12 -2.39 -9.97 -20.44
CA ILE A 12 -0.94 -9.74 -20.32
C ILE A 12 -0.12 -10.73 -21.16
N ASP A 13 -0.71 -11.88 -21.53
CA ASP A 13 0.05 -13.04 -22.00
C ASP A 13 0.42 -13.04 -23.51
N GLN A 14 -0.24 -12.27 -24.38
CA GLN A 14 0.02 -12.39 -25.83
C GLN A 14 1.00 -11.37 -26.42
N ASP A 15 1.11 -10.17 -25.85
CA ASP A 15 2.04 -9.14 -26.35
C ASP A 15 3.33 -9.04 -25.53
N PHE A 16 3.28 -9.39 -24.24
CA PHE A 16 4.41 -9.38 -23.34
C PHE A 16 5.38 -10.56 -23.54
N SER A 17 4.86 -11.74 -23.91
CA SER A 17 5.70 -12.92 -24.14
C SER A 17 6.62 -12.77 -25.35
N SER A 18 6.24 -11.96 -26.34
CA SER A 18 7.07 -11.70 -27.53
C SER A 18 8.26 -10.77 -27.25
N GLN A 19 8.17 -9.90 -26.23
CA GLN A 19 9.27 -9.04 -25.81
C GLN A 19 10.19 -9.72 -24.77
N LEU A 20 9.65 -10.65 -23.96
CA LEU A 20 10.41 -11.44 -22.98
C LEU A 20 11.18 -12.61 -23.60
N SER A 21 10.82 -13.08 -24.79
CA SER A 21 11.47 -14.21 -25.46
C SER A 21 12.86 -13.89 -26.06
N ARG A 22 13.33 -12.65 -25.97
CA ARG A 22 14.73 -12.33 -26.23
C ARG A 22 15.54 -12.39 -24.94
N ALA A 23 15.56 -13.56 -24.30
CA ALA A 23 16.55 -13.87 -23.29
C ALA A 23 17.93 -13.66 -23.92
N ILE A 24 18.69 -12.68 -23.39
CA ILE A 24 20.11 -12.54 -23.70
C ILE A 24 20.75 -13.88 -23.31
N PRO A 25 21.49 -14.55 -24.19
CA PRO A 25 22.24 -15.73 -23.78
C PRO A 25 23.08 -15.31 -22.56
N PRO A 26 23.16 -16.12 -21.49
CA PRO A 26 23.99 -15.81 -20.34
C PRO A 26 25.42 -15.71 -20.85
N ASP A 27 25.91 -14.48 -20.97
CA ASP A 27 27.32 -14.30 -21.22
C ASP A 27 28.11 -14.72 -19.97
N ILE A 28 29.40 -14.93 -20.13
CA ILE A 28 30.29 -15.42 -19.07
C ILE A 28 30.21 -14.49 -17.84
N PHE A 29 30.00 -13.19 -18.05
CA PHE A 29 29.95 -12.18 -17.01
C PHE A 29 28.67 -12.27 -16.16
N GLY A 30 27.50 -12.54 -16.76
CA GLY A 30 26.23 -12.73 -16.03
C GLY A 30 26.28 -13.97 -15.13
N ASN A 31 26.84 -15.07 -15.61
CA ASN A 31 27.05 -16.28 -14.82
C ASN A 31 28.02 -16.05 -13.64
N GLU A 32 29.03 -15.21 -13.81
CA GLU A 32 30.02 -14.89 -12.75
C GLU A 32 29.34 -14.10 -11.60
N ILE A 33 28.56 -13.05 -11.89
CA ILE A 33 27.82 -12.28 -10.87
C ILE A 33 26.82 -13.17 -10.12
N ALA A 34 26.03 -13.97 -10.84
CA ALA A 34 25.08 -14.91 -10.24
C ALA A 34 25.81 -15.90 -9.30
N HIS A 35 26.91 -16.46 -9.74
CA HIS A 35 27.72 -17.37 -8.93
C HIS A 35 28.26 -16.70 -7.66
N ARG A 36 28.77 -15.48 -7.75
CA ARG A 36 29.30 -14.72 -6.60
C ARG A 36 28.21 -14.32 -5.60
N ILE A 37 26.98 -14.07 -6.06
CA ILE A 37 25.83 -13.81 -5.18
C ILE A 37 25.46 -15.11 -4.43
N ILE A 38 25.31 -16.22 -5.14
CA ILE A 38 24.91 -17.51 -4.54
C ILE A 38 26.02 -18.07 -3.64
N SER A 39 27.29 -17.91 -3.98
CA SER A 39 28.42 -18.31 -3.13
C SER A 39 28.52 -17.47 -1.86
N GLY A 40 27.85 -16.31 -1.80
CA GLY A 40 27.88 -15.37 -0.67
C GLY A 40 29.07 -14.43 -0.68
N GLU A 41 29.88 -14.44 -1.72
CA GLU A 41 30.98 -13.49 -1.93
C GLU A 41 30.41 -12.08 -2.20
N PHE A 42 29.36 -12.00 -3.04
CA PHE A 42 28.67 -10.76 -3.38
C PHE A 42 27.51 -10.52 -2.41
N LYS A 43 27.77 -9.77 -1.34
CA LYS A 43 26.78 -9.51 -0.29
C LYS A 43 25.84 -8.37 -0.66
N ILE A 44 24.59 -8.50 -0.24
CA ILE A 44 23.52 -7.54 -0.48
C ILE A 44 23.13 -6.86 0.83
N ALA A 45 23.18 -5.54 0.90
CA ALA A 45 22.66 -4.77 2.06
C ALA A 45 21.28 -4.21 1.75
N ILE A 46 20.33 -4.46 2.66
CA ILE A 46 18.94 -3.95 2.58
C ILE A 46 18.77 -2.91 3.68
N TYR A 47 18.65 -1.63 3.29
CA TYR A 47 18.48 -0.50 4.19
C TYR A 47 17.01 -0.23 4.44
N GLY A 48 16.56 -0.50 5.66
CA GLY A 48 15.17 -0.48 6.09
C GLY A 48 14.53 -1.86 5.98
N LEU A 49 14.29 -2.52 7.14
CA LEU A 49 13.61 -3.81 7.23
C LEU A 49 12.09 -3.66 7.46
N GLY A 50 11.46 -2.73 6.74
CA GLY A 50 10.03 -2.47 6.74
C GLY A 50 9.23 -3.40 5.83
N HIS A 51 8.01 -2.95 5.45
CA HIS A 51 7.07 -3.70 4.58
C HIS A 51 7.63 -4.04 3.19
N VAL A 52 8.63 -3.29 2.71
CA VAL A 52 9.33 -3.55 1.44
C VAL A 52 10.63 -4.32 1.67
N GLY A 53 11.48 -3.80 2.56
CA GLY A 53 12.83 -4.36 2.73
C GLY A 53 12.86 -5.75 3.35
N SER A 54 11.93 -6.08 4.27
CA SER A 54 11.90 -7.43 4.85
C SER A 54 11.51 -8.52 3.83
N PRO A 55 10.46 -8.36 3.00
CA PRO A 55 10.18 -9.30 1.91
C PRO A 55 11.32 -9.38 0.88
N MET A 56 11.92 -8.24 0.52
CA MET A 56 13.05 -8.19 -0.42
C MET A 56 14.27 -8.94 0.14
N ALA A 57 14.63 -8.71 1.41
CA ALA A 57 15.69 -9.46 2.09
C ALA A 57 15.41 -10.97 2.10
N SER A 58 14.14 -11.35 2.34
CA SER A 58 13.70 -12.75 2.34
C SER A 58 13.83 -13.38 0.96
N ALA A 59 13.44 -12.69 -0.10
CA ALA A 59 13.56 -13.19 -1.46
C ALA A 59 15.04 -13.40 -1.86
N TRP A 60 15.93 -12.48 -1.50
CA TRP A 60 17.38 -12.66 -1.72
C TRP A 60 17.96 -13.82 -0.91
N LEU A 61 17.58 -13.98 0.37
CA LEU A 61 18.01 -15.12 1.19
C LEU A 61 17.54 -16.45 0.58
N ARG A 62 16.29 -16.52 0.10
CA ARG A 62 15.74 -17.71 -0.57
C ARG A 62 16.45 -18.03 -1.89
N ALA A 63 16.93 -17.00 -2.59
CA ALA A 63 17.78 -17.16 -3.77
C ALA A 63 19.22 -17.60 -3.44
N GLY A 64 19.59 -17.75 -2.15
CA GLY A 64 20.90 -18.21 -1.69
C GLY A 64 21.93 -17.09 -1.46
N ALA A 65 21.54 -15.83 -1.54
CA ALA A 65 22.43 -14.69 -1.30
C ALA A 65 22.79 -14.56 0.19
N THR A 66 23.92 -13.89 0.47
CA THR A 66 24.23 -13.37 1.80
C THR A 66 23.69 -11.95 1.92
N VAL A 67 22.78 -11.74 2.88
CA VAL A 67 22.07 -10.47 3.07
C VAL A 67 22.48 -9.81 4.39
N ILE A 68 22.74 -8.52 4.34
CA ILE A 68 22.94 -7.64 5.48
C ILE A 68 21.67 -6.79 5.63
N GLY A 69 20.83 -7.11 6.63
CA GLY A 69 19.68 -6.29 6.99
C GLY A 69 20.12 -5.08 7.82
N VAL A 70 19.70 -3.88 7.44
CA VAL A 70 20.09 -2.64 8.11
C VAL A 70 18.84 -1.89 8.54
N ASP A 71 18.71 -1.59 9.84
CA ASP A 71 17.61 -0.77 10.35
C ASP A 71 18.08 0.10 11.53
N LYS A 72 17.50 1.30 11.64
CA LYS A 72 17.81 2.23 12.74
C LYS A 72 17.00 1.94 14.01
N SER A 73 15.92 1.18 13.92
CA SER A 73 15.07 0.85 15.05
C SER A 73 15.67 -0.31 15.86
N PRO A 74 16.06 -0.09 17.14
CA PRO A 74 16.57 -1.19 17.97
C PRO A 74 15.61 -2.38 18.08
N ALA A 75 14.30 -2.11 18.10
CA ALA A 75 13.27 -3.16 18.18
C ALA A 75 13.21 -4.02 16.91
N VAL A 76 13.43 -3.42 15.74
CA VAL A 76 13.50 -4.15 14.45
C VAL A 76 14.78 -4.99 14.39
N VAL A 77 15.92 -4.38 14.74
CA VAL A 77 17.23 -5.05 14.80
C VAL A 77 17.18 -6.23 15.76
N GLU A 78 16.65 -6.05 16.96
CA GLU A 78 16.52 -7.12 17.95
C GLU A 78 15.65 -8.29 17.44
N LYS A 79 14.49 -8.01 16.83
CA LYS A 79 13.64 -9.08 16.29
C LYS A 79 14.32 -9.82 15.15
N ALA A 80 14.91 -9.08 14.20
CA ALA A 80 15.59 -9.66 13.05
C ALA A 80 16.80 -10.52 13.46
N SER A 81 17.58 -10.10 14.48
CA SER A 81 18.70 -10.89 15.02
C SER A 81 18.26 -12.21 15.70
N LYS A 82 16.98 -12.33 16.06
CA LYS A 82 16.35 -13.55 16.56
C LYS A 82 15.63 -14.34 15.45
N GLY A 83 15.82 -14.01 14.18
CA GLY A 83 15.16 -14.64 13.05
C GLY A 83 13.66 -14.33 12.94
N LYS A 84 13.20 -13.22 13.52
CA LYS A 84 11.80 -12.83 13.54
C LYS A 84 11.57 -11.52 12.81
N SER A 85 10.55 -11.48 11.99
CA SER A 85 10.08 -10.23 11.38
C SER A 85 9.27 -9.39 12.38
N HIS A 86 9.34 -8.08 12.26
CA HIS A 86 8.45 -7.18 12.99
C HIS A 86 7.14 -6.91 12.24
N ILE A 87 7.08 -7.24 10.94
CA ILE A 87 5.87 -7.17 10.12
C ILE A 87 5.25 -8.57 9.98
N PRO A 88 3.91 -8.68 9.91
CA PRO A 88 3.22 -9.97 9.81
C PRO A 88 3.13 -10.47 8.35
N GLU A 89 4.26 -10.45 7.62
CA GLU A 89 4.32 -10.90 6.23
C GLU A 89 4.68 -12.40 6.18
N PRO A 90 3.88 -13.24 5.49
CA PRO A 90 4.13 -14.67 5.39
C PRO A 90 5.52 -15.01 4.82
N GLY A 91 6.21 -15.99 5.42
CA GLY A 91 7.50 -16.50 4.95
C GLY A 91 8.72 -15.67 5.37
N VAL A 92 8.54 -14.40 5.83
CA VAL A 92 9.67 -13.52 6.17
C VAL A 92 10.44 -14.05 7.39
N SER A 93 9.76 -14.37 8.47
CA SER A 93 10.42 -14.90 9.69
C SER A 93 11.11 -16.23 9.42
N GLU A 94 10.53 -17.07 8.57
CA GLU A 94 11.15 -18.34 8.17
C GLU A 94 12.46 -18.10 7.40
N ALA A 95 12.44 -17.19 6.40
CA ALA A 95 13.63 -16.83 5.63
C ALA A 95 14.74 -16.23 6.51
N PHE A 96 14.38 -15.36 7.48
CA PHE A 96 15.32 -14.77 8.41
C PHE A 96 15.96 -15.83 9.32
N SER A 97 15.14 -16.72 9.89
CA SER A 97 15.62 -17.82 10.75
C SER A 97 16.56 -18.76 10.00
N THR A 98 16.18 -19.18 8.79
CA THR A 98 17.01 -20.02 7.92
C THR A 98 18.30 -19.32 7.54
N GLY A 99 18.23 -18.03 7.17
CA GLY A 99 19.39 -17.22 6.84
C GLY A 99 20.39 -17.09 7.99
N LEU A 100 19.93 -16.92 9.22
CA LEU A 100 20.79 -16.91 10.42
C LEU A 100 21.46 -18.28 10.65
N THR A 101 20.71 -19.37 10.55
CA THR A 101 21.23 -20.73 10.72
C THR A 101 22.33 -21.07 9.71
N LEU A 102 22.19 -20.56 8.48
CA LEU A 102 23.17 -20.79 7.39
C LEU A 102 24.30 -19.73 7.34
N ASP A 103 24.39 -18.83 8.32
CA ASP A 103 25.31 -17.65 8.32
C ASP A 103 25.18 -16.78 7.05
N ARG A 104 23.97 -16.72 6.48
CA ARG A 104 23.65 -15.93 5.28
C ARG A 104 22.89 -14.65 5.59
N PHE A 105 22.40 -14.48 6.83
CA PHE A 105 21.73 -13.26 7.25
C PHE A 105 22.50 -12.59 8.39
N LYS A 106 22.88 -11.32 8.19
CA LYS A 106 23.55 -10.48 9.20
C LYS A 106 22.73 -9.22 9.41
N ILE A 107 22.73 -8.69 10.62
CA ILE A 107 21.93 -7.52 10.98
C ILE A 107 22.86 -6.44 11.52
N TYR A 108 22.81 -5.26 10.92
CA TYR A 108 23.61 -4.11 11.30
C TYR A 108 22.73 -2.92 11.68
N SER A 109 23.18 -2.13 12.66
CA SER A 109 22.68 -0.78 12.92
C SER A 109 23.56 0.30 12.25
N ASP A 110 24.84 -0.01 12.01
CA ASP A 110 25.78 0.88 11.33
C ASP A 110 25.62 0.80 9.82
N GLN A 111 25.05 1.86 9.25
CA GLN A 111 24.78 1.96 7.81
C GLN A 111 26.06 2.08 6.99
N VAL A 112 27.10 2.74 7.51
CA VAL A 112 28.40 2.92 6.80
C VAL A 112 29.12 1.59 6.75
N GLN A 113 29.16 0.84 7.86
CA GLN A 113 29.77 -0.48 7.89
C GLN A 113 29.07 -1.45 6.95
N ALA A 114 27.72 -1.41 6.90
CA ALA A 114 26.96 -2.22 5.95
C ALA A 114 27.30 -1.91 4.49
N SER A 115 27.53 -0.62 4.17
CA SER A 115 27.99 -0.21 2.84
C SER A 115 29.37 -0.77 2.52
N ARG A 116 30.32 -0.70 3.46
CA ARG A 116 31.66 -1.27 3.28
C ARG A 116 31.66 -2.78 3.06
N ASP A 117 30.76 -3.49 3.74
CA ASP A 117 30.71 -4.96 3.75
C ASP A 117 29.87 -5.56 2.62
N SER A 118 29.16 -4.75 1.86
CA SER A 118 28.30 -5.19 0.76
C SER A 118 28.78 -4.70 -0.60
N TYR A 119 28.30 -5.32 -1.67
CA TYR A 119 28.48 -4.89 -3.07
C TYR A 119 27.20 -4.36 -3.69
N PHE A 120 26.04 -4.90 -3.30
CA PHE A 120 24.75 -4.39 -3.74
C PHE A 120 24.00 -3.79 -2.54
N LYS A 121 23.59 -2.53 -2.66
CA LYS A 121 22.91 -1.74 -1.64
C LYS A 121 21.51 -1.39 -2.12
N MET A 122 20.49 -1.90 -1.44
CA MET A 122 19.09 -1.60 -1.74
C MET A 122 18.51 -0.67 -0.68
N ILE A 123 18.07 0.51 -1.08
CA ILE A 123 17.44 1.51 -0.21
C ILE A 123 15.95 1.23 -0.18
N CYS A 124 15.43 0.75 0.95
CA CYS A 124 14.03 0.36 1.15
C CYS A 124 13.34 1.16 2.28
N VAL A 125 13.96 2.26 2.73
CA VAL A 125 13.34 3.14 3.74
C VAL A 125 12.14 3.89 3.13
N PRO A 126 11.05 4.11 3.91
CA PRO A 126 9.85 4.74 3.39
C PRO A 126 10.05 6.24 3.11
N VAL A 127 9.35 6.73 2.09
CA VAL A 127 9.11 8.15 1.87
C VAL A 127 7.65 8.46 2.21
N LEU A 128 7.44 9.29 3.21
CA LEU A 128 6.14 9.67 3.72
C LEU A 128 5.80 11.11 3.31
N LEU A 129 4.61 11.57 3.67
CA LEU A 129 4.25 12.98 3.58
C LEU A 129 4.57 13.68 4.91
N SER A 130 5.18 14.86 4.84
CA SER A 130 5.28 15.80 5.95
C SER A 130 3.90 16.34 6.34
N GLU A 131 3.78 17.03 7.46
CA GLU A 131 2.55 17.70 7.89
C GLU A 131 2.01 18.69 6.84
N GLY A 132 2.90 19.28 6.04
CA GLY A 132 2.55 20.15 4.91
C GLY A 132 2.15 19.44 3.62
N GLY A 133 2.06 18.09 3.61
CA GLY A 133 1.70 17.32 2.43
C GLY A 133 2.82 17.17 1.38
N CYS A 134 4.03 17.62 1.70
CA CYS A 134 5.20 17.46 0.82
C CYS A 134 5.92 16.14 1.08
N PRO A 135 6.62 15.57 0.09
CA PRO A 135 7.44 14.37 0.27
C PRO A 135 8.55 14.58 1.31
N ASP A 136 8.62 13.70 2.30
CA ASP A 136 9.71 13.69 3.30
C ASP A 136 10.81 12.72 2.87
N LEU A 137 11.87 13.26 2.30
CA LEU A 137 13.03 12.52 1.80
C LEU A 137 14.14 12.34 2.84
N THR A 138 13.91 12.73 4.11
CA THR A 138 14.95 12.75 5.16
C THR A 138 15.60 11.38 5.34
N ALA A 139 14.82 10.31 5.43
CA ALA A 139 15.34 8.95 5.63
C ALA A 139 16.16 8.46 4.42
N VAL A 140 15.71 8.76 3.19
CA VAL A 140 16.44 8.38 1.97
C VAL A 140 17.76 9.13 1.86
N LYS A 141 17.77 10.43 2.16
CA LYS A 141 18.99 11.26 2.16
C LYS A 141 20.00 10.76 3.20
N GLU A 142 19.56 10.46 4.41
CA GLU A 142 20.42 9.91 5.47
C GLU A 142 21.10 8.60 5.02
N VAL A 143 20.31 7.67 4.48
CA VAL A 143 20.83 6.38 3.99
C VAL A 143 21.77 6.60 2.81
N ALA A 144 21.44 7.46 1.84
CA ALA A 144 22.29 7.76 0.68
C ALA A 144 23.66 8.33 1.10
N THR A 145 23.66 9.29 2.04
CA THR A 145 24.88 9.85 2.63
C THR A 145 25.75 8.77 3.28
N ASN A 146 25.16 7.89 4.09
CA ASN A 146 25.88 6.84 4.78
C ASN A 146 26.38 5.73 3.83
N ILE A 147 25.61 5.42 2.78
CA ILE A 147 26.09 4.55 1.70
C ILE A 147 27.31 5.17 1.03
N GLY A 148 27.27 6.46 0.66
CA GLY A 148 28.39 7.16 0.02
C GLY A 148 29.68 7.07 0.82
N LYS A 149 29.65 7.24 2.15
CA LYS A 149 30.82 7.12 3.04
C LYS A 149 31.46 5.74 3.07
N GLY A 150 30.72 4.69 2.73
CA GLY A 150 31.21 3.31 2.69
C GLY A 150 31.37 2.73 1.29
N LEU A 151 31.03 3.50 0.24
CA LEU A 151 30.97 3.04 -1.14
C LEU A 151 32.34 2.67 -1.71
N LYS A 152 32.39 1.63 -2.52
CA LYS A 152 33.57 1.14 -3.20
C LYS A 152 33.37 1.08 -4.72
N LYS A 153 34.47 1.11 -5.47
CA LYS A 153 34.42 0.89 -6.92
C LYS A 153 33.83 -0.49 -7.24
N GLY A 154 32.94 -0.51 -8.22
CA GLY A 154 32.22 -1.71 -8.65
C GLY A 154 30.93 -1.99 -7.87
N ASP A 155 30.61 -1.21 -6.84
CA ASP A 155 29.39 -1.37 -6.08
C ASP A 155 28.13 -1.00 -6.91
N VAL A 156 27.00 -1.61 -6.56
CA VAL A 156 25.69 -1.37 -7.15
C VAL A 156 24.77 -0.79 -6.08
N ILE A 157 24.01 0.24 -6.43
CA ILE A 157 22.99 0.84 -5.55
C ILE A 157 21.64 0.79 -6.27
N ALA A 158 20.57 0.43 -5.55
CA ALA A 158 19.21 0.53 -6.04
C ALA A 158 18.36 1.34 -5.07
N LEU A 159 17.65 2.33 -5.59
CA LEU A 159 16.61 3.04 -4.85
C LEU A 159 15.26 2.37 -5.14
N ASN A 160 14.55 1.92 -4.09
CA ASN A 160 13.30 1.17 -4.20
C ASN A 160 12.04 1.94 -3.76
N PRO A 161 12.09 2.91 -2.80
CA PRO A 161 10.88 3.61 -2.39
C PRO A 161 10.31 4.46 -3.51
N SER A 162 8.99 4.60 -3.52
CA SER A 162 8.34 5.58 -4.39
C SER A 162 8.75 7.00 -3.99
N VAL A 163 9.18 7.78 -4.97
CA VAL A 163 9.68 9.14 -4.80
C VAL A 163 9.14 10.04 -5.91
N PRO A 164 9.11 11.38 -5.73
CA PRO A 164 8.82 12.29 -6.82
C PRO A 164 9.81 12.10 -8.01
N PRO A 165 9.33 12.19 -9.26
CA PRO A 165 10.18 12.05 -10.44
C PRO A 165 11.37 13.00 -10.44
N GLY A 166 12.56 12.49 -10.70
CA GLY A 166 13.84 13.19 -10.66
C GLY A 166 14.58 13.08 -9.33
N THR A 167 13.97 12.52 -8.28
CA THR A 167 14.61 12.43 -6.95
C THR A 167 15.92 11.65 -7.01
N THR A 168 15.97 10.55 -7.73
CA THR A 168 17.18 9.71 -7.80
C THR A 168 18.31 10.42 -8.54
N GLU A 169 18.02 10.98 -9.73
CA GLU A 169 19.05 11.58 -10.60
C GLU A 169 19.49 12.97 -10.12
N ASP A 170 18.53 13.82 -9.69
CA ASP A 170 18.80 15.23 -9.38
C ASP A 170 19.22 15.44 -7.91
N LEU A 171 18.98 14.48 -7.03
CA LEU A 171 19.24 14.64 -5.59
C LEU A 171 20.09 13.52 -5.00
N ILE A 172 19.65 12.27 -5.11
CA ILE A 172 20.27 11.15 -4.38
C ILE A 172 21.61 10.77 -4.99
N LEU A 173 21.69 10.67 -6.31
CA LEU A 173 22.93 10.34 -7.02
C LEU A 173 24.04 11.37 -6.78
N PRO A 174 23.81 12.71 -6.92
CA PRO A 174 24.82 13.72 -6.60
C PRO A 174 25.27 13.69 -5.13
N MET A 175 24.37 13.36 -4.19
CA MET A 175 24.76 13.20 -2.78
C MET A 175 25.72 12.03 -2.58
N ILE A 176 25.45 10.89 -3.21
CA ILE A 176 26.32 9.70 -3.13
C ILE A 176 27.67 9.98 -3.75
N GLU A 177 27.71 10.62 -4.93
CA GLU A 177 28.97 11.01 -5.60
C GLU A 177 29.79 11.97 -4.73
N HIS A 178 29.14 12.97 -4.13
CA HIS A 178 29.81 13.93 -3.23
C HIS A 178 30.44 13.25 -2.01
N GLU A 179 29.70 12.35 -1.35
CA GLU A 179 30.16 11.68 -0.12
C GLU A 179 31.24 10.63 -0.38
N SER A 180 31.21 9.97 -1.54
CA SER A 180 32.14 8.89 -1.90
C SER A 180 33.37 9.37 -2.67
N GLY A 181 33.25 10.49 -3.38
CA GLY A 181 34.23 10.94 -4.37
C GLY A 181 34.28 10.05 -5.62
N LEU A 182 33.31 9.14 -5.79
CA LEU A 182 33.19 8.23 -6.95
C LEU A 182 32.14 8.76 -7.92
N VAL A 183 32.27 8.37 -9.20
CA VAL A 183 31.39 8.81 -10.29
C VAL A 183 30.56 7.63 -10.79
N ALA A 184 29.25 7.83 -10.87
CA ALA A 184 28.33 6.82 -11.41
C ALA A 184 28.67 6.48 -12.87
N GLU A 185 28.37 5.26 -13.30
CA GLU A 185 28.71 4.68 -14.60
C GLU A 185 30.20 4.45 -14.84
N ASN A 186 31.09 5.10 -14.08
CA ASN A 186 32.52 4.89 -14.15
C ASN A 186 33.06 4.03 -13.01
N ASP A 187 32.67 4.40 -11.77
CA ASP A 187 33.20 3.77 -10.56
C ASP A 187 32.16 2.91 -9.84
N PHE A 188 30.87 3.22 -9.95
CA PHE A 188 29.77 2.45 -9.37
C PHE A 188 28.52 2.52 -10.27
N TYR A 189 27.48 1.75 -9.92
CA TYR A 189 26.27 1.63 -10.70
C TYR A 189 25.05 2.05 -9.86
N MET A 190 24.14 2.85 -10.46
CA MET A 190 22.93 3.29 -9.82
C MET A 190 21.70 2.84 -10.58
N LEU A 191 20.76 2.20 -9.86
CA LEU A 191 19.51 1.68 -10.36
C LEU A 191 18.33 2.32 -9.61
N TYR A 192 17.19 2.37 -10.26
CA TYR A 192 15.88 2.55 -9.62
C TYR A 192 15.02 1.33 -9.92
N ASN A 193 14.42 0.77 -8.87
CA ASN A 193 13.51 -0.36 -8.97
C ASN A 193 12.28 -0.11 -8.10
N PRO A 194 11.18 0.42 -8.66
CA PRO A 194 9.93 0.59 -7.93
C PRO A 194 9.40 -0.75 -7.45
N GLU A 195 8.98 -0.80 -6.21
CA GLU A 195 8.39 -1.95 -5.60
C GLU A 195 6.90 -2.03 -5.99
N ARG A 196 6.38 -3.23 -6.32
CA ARG A 196 4.99 -3.50 -6.71
C ARG A 196 4.35 -4.64 -5.92
N ILE A 197 4.75 -4.80 -4.66
CA ILE A 197 4.24 -5.85 -3.78
C ILE A 197 2.87 -5.51 -3.19
N TYR A 198 2.14 -6.54 -2.82
CA TYR A 198 0.89 -6.47 -2.08
C TYR A 198 1.07 -7.11 -0.72
N GLU A 199 0.80 -6.37 0.35
CA GLU A 199 0.95 -6.82 1.73
C GLU A 199 0.13 -8.10 2.00
N GLY A 200 0.75 -9.10 2.61
CA GLY A 200 0.21 -10.43 2.83
C GLY A 200 0.61 -11.47 1.77
N ARG A 201 1.25 -11.05 0.66
CA ARG A 201 1.79 -11.94 -0.39
C ARG A 201 3.05 -11.38 -1.06
N ALA A 202 3.77 -10.50 -0.36
CA ALA A 202 4.86 -9.73 -0.94
C ALA A 202 5.97 -10.60 -1.55
N ILE A 203 6.38 -11.67 -0.88
CA ILE A 203 7.41 -12.59 -1.41
C ILE A 203 6.95 -13.24 -2.71
N LEU A 204 5.69 -13.69 -2.78
CA LEU A 204 5.12 -14.29 -4.00
C LEU A 204 5.06 -13.28 -5.17
N ASP A 205 4.71 -12.03 -4.89
CA ASP A 205 4.68 -10.96 -5.90
C ASP A 205 6.08 -10.68 -6.44
N ILE A 206 7.12 -10.67 -5.57
CA ILE A 206 8.53 -10.50 -5.98
C ILE A 206 8.99 -11.69 -6.82
N GLU A 207 8.82 -12.91 -6.30
CA GLU A 207 9.44 -14.08 -6.91
C GLU A 207 8.72 -14.57 -8.17
N GLU A 208 7.38 -14.44 -8.25
CA GLU A 208 6.61 -15.22 -9.24
C GLU A 208 5.59 -14.42 -10.05
N ARG A 209 5.07 -13.30 -9.55
CA ARG A 209 3.91 -12.65 -10.18
C ARG A 209 4.27 -11.55 -11.16
N TYR A 210 5.26 -10.72 -10.84
CA TYR A 210 5.57 -9.54 -11.63
C TYR A 210 7.04 -9.50 -12.05
N PRO A 211 7.35 -8.99 -13.25
CA PRO A 211 8.73 -8.64 -13.59
C PRO A 211 9.19 -7.46 -12.73
N ALA A 212 10.48 -7.38 -12.41
CA ALA A 212 11.05 -6.18 -11.84
C ALA A 212 11.04 -5.05 -12.88
N ILE A 213 10.48 -3.89 -12.56
CA ILE A 213 10.71 -2.69 -13.37
C ILE A 213 12.06 -2.12 -12.95
N ILE A 214 12.96 -1.90 -13.89
CA ILE A 214 14.26 -1.33 -13.61
C ILE A 214 14.64 -0.22 -14.60
N ALA A 215 15.34 0.78 -14.07
CA ALA A 215 16.05 1.77 -14.86
C ALA A 215 17.44 2.00 -14.27
N GLY A 216 18.41 2.34 -15.09
CA GLY A 216 19.77 2.67 -14.68
C GLY A 216 20.09 4.15 -14.90
N ALA A 217 21.03 4.71 -14.13
CA ALA A 217 21.57 6.05 -14.35
C ALA A 217 22.24 6.17 -15.72
N GLY A 218 22.67 5.03 -16.27
CA GLY A 218 23.17 4.91 -17.63
C GLY A 218 23.12 3.46 -18.10
N LYS A 219 23.73 3.22 -19.25
CA LYS A 219 23.70 1.91 -19.91
C LYS A 219 24.33 0.81 -19.06
N ARG A 220 25.48 1.09 -18.41
CA ARG A 220 26.20 0.08 -17.61
C ARG A 220 25.38 -0.32 -16.38
N SER A 221 24.81 0.66 -15.67
CA SER A 221 23.89 0.40 -14.55
C SER A 221 22.74 -0.48 -14.97
N LEU A 222 22.11 -0.19 -16.12
CA LEU A 222 20.96 -0.98 -16.61
C LEU A 222 21.36 -2.42 -16.94
N GLU A 223 22.51 -2.63 -17.61
CA GLU A 223 22.99 -3.99 -17.92
C GLU A 223 23.29 -4.80 -16.66
N ILE A 224 23.91 -4.20 -15.64
CA ILE A 224 24.11 -4.85 -14.33
C ILE A 224 22.76 -5.23 -13.70
N GLY A 225 21.76 -4.34 -13.74
CA GLY A 225 20.41 -4.63 -13.25
C GLY A 225 19.78 -5.84 -13.95
N LYS A 226 19.89 -5.93 -15.27
CA LYS A 226 19.38 -7.08 -16.06
C LYS A 226 20.04 -8.41 -15.67
N LEU A 227 21.25 -8.40 -15.15
CA LEU A 227 21.92 -9.62 -14.69
C LEU A 227 21.54 -10.00 -13.26
N ILE A 228 21.32 -9.03 -12.38
CA ILE A 228 21.10 -9.26 -10.94
C ILE A 228 19.63 -9.59 -10.64
N TYR A 229 18.66 -8.81 -11.15
CA TYR A 229 17.26 -8.95 -10.76
C TYR A 229 16.60 -10.28 -11.15
N PRO A 230 16.92 -10.92 -12.30
CA PRO A 230 16.34 -12.22 -12.65
C PRO A 230 16.68 -13.36 -11.67
N LEU A 231 17.70 -13.18 -10.81
CA LEU A 231 18.03 -14.15 -9.75
C LEU A 231 16.91 -14.28 -8.71
N VAL A 232 16.11 -13.23 -8.53
CA VAL A 232 15.00 -13.19 -7.58
C VAL A 232 13.67 -13.10 -8.31
N PHE A 233 13.54 -12.25 -9.33
CA PHE A 233 12.29 -12.05 -10.08
C PHE A 233 12.20 -13.05 -11.23
N LYS A 234 11.51 -14.17 -11.03
CA LYS A 234 11.38 -15.25 -12.04
C LYS A 234 10.62 -14.82 -13.31
N ARG A 235 9.82 -13.75 -13.23
CA ARG A 235 9.19 -13.14 -14.40
C ARG A 235 10.15 -12.22 -15.18
N GLY A 236 11.42 -12.15 -14.78
CA GLY A 236 12.44 -11.35 -15.43
C GLY A 236 12.36 -9.87 -15.09
N VAL A 237 12.78 -9.04 -16.04
CA VAL A 237 12.84 -7.58 -15.86
C VAL A 237 12.14 -6.86 -17.01
N LEU A 238 11.44 -5.78 -16.67
CA LEU A 238 10.92 -4.80 -17.62
C LEU A 238 11.76 -3.53 -17.49
N THR A 239 12.42 -3.14 -18.56
CA THR A 239 13.26 -1.93 -18.57
C THR A 239 12.51 -0.75 -19.12
N VAL A 240 12.70 0.42 -18.51
CA VAL A 240 12.21 1.71 -19.02
C VAL A 240 13.39 2.61 -19.40
N SER A 241 13.13 3.67 -20.14
CA SER A 241 14.16 4.47 -20.83
C SER A 241 15.15 5.16 -19.89
N ASN A 242 14.73 5.57 -18.68
CA ASN A 242 15.53 6.26 -17.68
C ASN A 242 14.91 6.14 -16.29
N ILE A 243 15.63 6.54 -15.26
CA ILE A 243 15.20 6.48 -13.86
C ILE A 243 13.92 7.31 -13.64
N ARG A 244 13.85 8.51 -14.19
CA ARG A 244 12.68 9.39 -14.05
C ARG A 244 11.40 8.76 -14.61
N ALA A 245 11.50 8.00 -15.69
CA ALA A 245 10.38 7.23 -16.24
C ALA A 245 9.92 6.12 -15.27
N ALA A 246 10.85 5.40 -14.63
CA ALA A 246 10.51 4.39 -13.64
C ALA A 246 9.90 4.97 -12.35
N GLU A 247 10.42 6.10 -11.87
CA GLU A 247 9.82 6.85 -10.75
C GLU A 247 8.40 7.32 -11.08
N THR A 248 8.19 7.82 -12.30
CA THR A 248 6.88 8.29 -12.76
C THR A 248 5.89 7.14 -12.90
N GLU A 249 6.29 6.04 -13.53
CA GLU A 249 5.45 4.84 -13.73
C GLU A 249 4.82 4.39 -12.42
N LYS A 250 5.62 4.26 -11.36
CA LYS A 250 5.15 3.83 -10.05
C LYS A 250 4.06 4.73 -9.47
N LEU A 251 4.20 6.03 -9.67
CA LEU A 251 3.21 6.99 -9.20
C LEU A 251 1.92 6.96 -10.03
N LEU A 252 2.04 6.71 -11.36
CA LEU A 252 0.87 6.61 -12.24
C LEU A 252 -0.05 5.45 -11.84
N GLU A 253 0.48 4.30 -11.41
CA GLU A 253 -0.32 3.20 -10.88
C GLU A 253 -1.22 3.65 -9.70
N GLY A 254 -0.66 4.40 -8.75
CA GLY A 254 -1.39 4.91 -7.60
C GLY A 254 -2.39 6.01 -7.95
N VAL A 255 -2.01 6.93 -8.85
CA VAL A 255 -2.90 7.98 -9.36
C VAL A 255 -4.09 7.38 -10.10
N TYR A 256 -3.86 6.40 -10.99
CA TYR A 256 -4.93 5.69 -11.68
C TYR A 256 -5.95 5.12 -10.69
N ARG A 257 -5.47 4.42 -9.66
CA ARG A 257 -6.36 3.82 -8.64
C ARG A 257 -7.12 4.88 -7.85
N ASP A 258 -6.43 5.94 -7.41
CA ASP A 258 -7.06 6.99 -6.59
C ASP A 258 -8.15 7.75 -7.35
N VAL A 259 -7.89 8.14 -8.61
CA VAL A 259 -8.87 8.82 -9.47
C VAL A 259 -10.05 7.92 -9.80
N ASN A 260 -9.81 6.63 -10.08
CA ASN A 260 -10.90 5.68 -10.35
C ASN A 260 -11.74 5.35 -9.12
N ILE A 261 -11.15 5.34 -7.91
CA ILE A 261 -11.94 5.24 -6.67
C ILE A 261 -12.78 6.50 -6.47
N ALA A 262 -12.24 7.69 -6.75
CA ALA A 262 -12.99 8.94 -6.69
C ALA A 262 -14.17 8.95 -7.67
N LEU A 263 -13.95 8.50 -8.90
CA LEU A 263 -15.02 8.31 -9.89
C LEU A 263 -16.09 7.34 -9.40
N ALA A 264 -15.69 6.19 -8.83
CA ALA A 264 -16.63 5.23 -8.26
C ALA A 264 -17.44 5.83 -7.11
N ASN A 265 -16.81 6.62 -6.22
CA ASN A 265 -17.48 7.32 -5.13
C ASN A 265 -18.49 8.35 -5.65
N GLU A 266 -18.16 9.09 -6.70
CA GLU A 266 -19.04 10.07 -7.31
C GLU A 266 -20.23 9.41 -8.02
N LEU A 267 -19.97 8.36 -8.81
CA LEU A 267 -21.04 7.60 -9.49
C LEU A 267 -21.94 6.85 -8.52
N ALA A 268 -21.39 6.32 -7.41
CA ALA A 268 -22.19 5.72 -6.35
C ALA A 268 -23.19 6.73 -5.78
N ARG A 269 -22.74 7.96 -5.50
CA ARG A 269 -23.62 9.06 -5.05
C ARG A 269 -24.70 9.39 -6.09
N TYR A 270 -24.35 9.48 -7.36
CA TYR A 270 -25.29 9.72 -8.44
C TYR A 270 -26.37 8.63 -8.49
N CYS A 271 -25.98 7.34 -8.42
CA CYS A 271 -26.89 6.21 -8.41
C CYS A 271 -27.84 6.25 -7.19
N GLU A 272 -27.32 6.60 -6.00
CA GLU A 272 -28.15 6.79 -4.79
C GLU A 272 -29.28 7.82 -5.01
N GLU A 273 -28.96 8.98 -5.60
CA GLU A 273 -29.91 10.07 -5.81
C GLU A 273 -30.98 9.73 -6.84
N ILE A 274 -30.67 8.96 -7.86
CA ILE A 274 -31.64 8.53 -8.89
C ILE A 274 -32.35 7.21 -8.56
N GLY A 275 -32.04 6.60 -7.39
CA GLY A 275 -32.69 5.36 -6.94
C GLY A 275 -32.19 4.08 -7.60
N VAL A 276 -30.96 4.09 -8.16
CA VAL A 276 -30.33 2.96 -8.86
C VAL A 276 -29.26 2.32 -7.97
N ASN A 277 -29.05 1.02 -8.13
CA ASN A 277 -27.97 0.30 -7.45
C ASN A 277 -26.67 0.41 -8.26
N PHE A 278 -25.68 1.13 -7.72
CA PHE A 278 -24.35 1.29 -8.35
C PHE A 278 -23.64 -0.05 -8.56
N TRP A 279 -23.75 -0.98 -7.61
CA TRP A 279 -23.03 -2.26 -7.69
C TRP A 279 -23.51 -3.11 -8.85
N GLU A 280 -24.81 -3.15 -9.11
CA GLU A 280 -25.38 -3.80 -10.28
C GLU A 280 -24.90 -3.14 -11.59
N CYS A 281 -24.96 -1.81 -11.65
CA CYS A 281 -24.49 -1.07 -12.81
C CYS A 281 -22.97 -1.28 -13.05
N LYS A 282 -22.18 -1.32 -11.97
CA LYS A 282 -20.75 -1.58 -12.03
C LYS A 282 -20.44 -2.97 -12.59
N GLU A 283 -21.12 -4.01 -12.09
CA GLU A 283 -20.94 -5.38 -12.60
C GLU A 283 -21.27 -5.47 -14.09
N ALA A 284 -22.40 -4.87 -14.50
CA ALA A 284 -22.78 -4.81 -15.89
C ALA A 284 -21.79 -4.03 -16.76
N ALA A 285 -21.31 -2.87 -16.29
CA ALA A 285 -20.34 -2.06 -17.01
C ALA A 285 -18.99 -2.77 -17.14
N ASN A 286 -18.52 -3.43 -16.08
CA ASN A 286 -17.24 -4.14 -16.07
C ASN A 286 -17.29 -5.50 -16.81
N SER A 287 -18.45 -5.91 -17.35
CA SER A 287 -18.56 -7.14 -18.15
C SER A 287 -17.89 -7.04 -19.53
N GLN A 288 -17.46 -5.83 -19.93
CA GLN A 288 -16.74 -5.58 -21.17
C GLN A 288 -15.32 -5.06 -20.88
N PRO A 289 -14.32 -5.31 -21.74
CA PRO A 289 -12.90 -5.12 -21.42
C PRO A 289 -12.45 -3.64 -21.31
N TYR A 290 -13.25 -2.69 -21.81
CA TYR A 290 -12.86 -1.26 -21.84
C TYR A 290 -13.34 -0.47 -20.60
N CYS A 291 -14.08 -1.12 -19.68
CA CYS A 291 -14.56 -0.50 -18.47
C CYS A 291 -14.06 -1.25 -17.23
N HIS A 292 -13.46 -0.53 -16.29
CA HIS A 292 -12.98 -1.09 -15.04
C HIS A 292 -13.30 -0.15 -13.87
N LEU A 293 -14.60 -0.06 -13.53
CA LEU A 293 -15.05 0.73 -12.39
C LEU A 293 -14.62 0.09 -11.08
N HIS A 294 -13.97 0.87 -10.23
CA HIS A 294 -13.55 0.46 -8.88
C HIS A 294 -14.74 0.41 -7.90
N ASN A 295 -14.49 -0.09 -6.70
CA ASN A 295 -15.46 -0.07 -5.62
C ASN A 295 -15.45 1.29 -4.92
N PRO A 296 -16.62 1.86 -4.61
CA PRO A 296 -16.72 3.00 -3.72
C PRO A 296 -16.38 2.58 -2.28
N GLY A 297 -16.11 3.55 -1.41
CA GLY A 297 -15.78 3.27 -0.02
C GLY A 297 -15.83 4.50 0.87
N VAL A 298 -15.61 4.27 2.16
CA VAL A 298 -15.65 5.31 3.21
C VAL A 298 -14.50 6.33 3.08
N GLY A 299 -13.50 5.99 2.29
CA GLY A 299 -12.31 6.81 2.04
C GLY A 299 -11.17 5.95 1.51
N VAL A 300 -10.03 6.57 1.25
CA VAL A 300 -8.84 5.91 0.72
C VAL A 300 -7.71 6.02 1.73
N GLY A 301 -7.23 4.88 2.20
CA GLY A 301 -6.13 4.76 3.16
C GLY A 301 -4.92 3.99 2.62
N GLY A 302 -3.98 3.72 3.50
CA GLY A 302 -2.72 3.05 3.18
C GLY A 302 -1.61 4.03 2.79
N ALA A 303 -0.37 3.52 2.75
CA ALA A 303 0.82 4.34 2.51
C ALA A 303 1.09 4.65 1.03
N CYS A 304 0.26 4.15 0.11
CA CYS A 304 0.50 4.26 -1.34
C CYS A 304 -0.55 5.13 -2.04
N ILE A 305 -1.82 4.66 -2.10
CA ILE A 305 -2.85 5.27 -2.94
C ILE A 305 -3.12 6.74 -2.57
N PRO A 306 -3.25 7.16 -1.30
CA PRO A 306 -3.44 8.56 -0.97
C PRO A 306 -2.16 9.41 -1.04
N VAL A 307 -0.97 8.78 -1.12
CA VAL A 307 0.35 9.44 -1.10
C VAL A 307 0.87 9.76 -2.49
N TYR A 308 0.81 8.81 -3.43
CA TYR A 308 1.39 8.99 -4.78
C TYR A 308 0.79 10.15 -5.57
N PRO A 309 -0.52 10.43 -5.51
CA PRO A 309 -1.07 11.64 -6.09
C PRO A 309 -0.42 12.92 -5.57
N GLN A 310 -0.06 12.99 -4.27
CA GLN A 310 0.61 14.14 -3.69
C GLN A 310 2.04 14.31 -4.23
N PHE A 311 2.75 13.19 -4.51
CA PHE A 311 4.07 13.26 -5.14
C PHE A 311 3.99 13.79 -6.58
N ILE A 312 2.97 13.39 -7.35
CA ILE A 312 2.71 13.96 -8.69
C ILE A 312 2.34 15.46 -8.57
N LEU A 313 1.46 15.83 -7.65
CA LEU A 313 1.07 17.23 -7.45
C LEU A 313 2.27 18.09 -7.03
N TYR A 314 3.16 17.56 -6.18
CA TYR A 314 4.40 18.23 -5.79
C TYR A 314 5.33 18.47 -6.99
N SER A 315 5.59 17.45 -7.82
CA SER A 315 6.46 17.57 -8.98
C SER A 315 5.80 18.37 -10.11
N SER A 316 4.48 18.28 -10.30
CA SER A 316 3.74 19.06 -11.30
C SER A 316 3.78 20.56 -11.00
N ALA A 317 3.73 20.95 -9.74
CA ALA A 317 3.87 22.34 -9.34
C ALA A 317 5.25 22.90 -9.71
N GLN A 318 6.32 22.11 -9.53
CA GLN A 318 7.68 22.48 -9.95
C GLN A 318 7.78 22.60 -11.48
N ALA A 319 7.12 21.69 -12.21
CA ALA A 319 7.05 21.69 -13.66
C ALA A 319 6.07 22.76 -14.24
N ARG A 320 5.30 23.45 -13.37
CA ARG A 320 4.25 24.40 -13.75
C ARG A 320 3.15 23.78 -14.60
N VAL A 321 2.81 22.52 -14.30
CA VAL A 321 1.71 21.78 -14.93
C VAL A 321 0.58 21.62 -13.92
N ASP A 322 -0.63 21.97 -14.29
CA ASP A 322 -1.80 21.78 -13.43
C ASP A 322 -2.43 20.39 -13.66
N CYS A 323 -2.54 19.60 -12.58
CA CYS A 323 -3.11 18.25 -12.58
C CYS A 323 -4.50 18.27 -11.91
N GLU A 324 -5.49 18.90 -12.53
CA GLU A 324 -6.83 19.14 -11.96
C GLU A 324 -7.55 17.86 -11.57
N MET A 325 -7.57 16.84 -12.42
CA MET A 325 -8.24 15.56 -12.12
C MET A 325 -7.69 14.90 -10.85
N ILE A 326 -6.39 14.98 -10.64
CA ILE A 326 -5.74 14.42 -9.46
C ILE A 326 -6.18 15.19 -8.21
N LYS A 327 -6.21 16.52 -8.26
CA LYS A 327 -6.69 17.38 -7.16
C LYS A 327 -8.15 17.08 -6.81
N VAL A 328 -9.01 17.05 -7.82
CA VAL A 328 -10.44 16.76 -7.64
C VAL A 328 -10.65 15.35 -7.10
N GLY A 329 -9.97 14.34 -7.65
CA GLY A 329 -10.05 12.96 -7.16
C GLY A 329 -9.67 12.86 -5.68
N ARG A 330 -8.56 13.48 -5.27
CA ARG A 330 -8.15 13.53 -3.86
C ARG A 330 -9.18 14.22 -2.98
N SER A 331 -9.78 15.33 -3.45
CA SER A 331 -10.83 16.05 -2.72
C SER A 331 -12.08 15.19 -2.51
N ILE A 332 -12.54 14.49 -3.55
CA ILE A 332 -13.69 13.58 -3.46
C ILE A 332 -13.40 12.47 -2.44
N ASN A 333 -12.25 11.79 -2.54
CA ASN A 333 -11.90 10.71 -1.64
C ASN A 333 -11.72 11.18 -0.18
N ALA A 334 -11.17 12.37 0.04
CA ALA A 334 -11.02 12.97 1.35
C ALA A 334 -12.38 13.36 2.00
N ALA A 335 -13.40 13.68 1.21
CA ALA A 335 -14.73 14.03 1.70
C ALA A 335 -15.58 12.80 2.07
N MET A 336 -15.17 11.59 1.67
CA MET A 336 -16.00 10.38 1.86
C MET A 336 -16.28 10.04 3.32
N PRO A 337 -15.34 10.13 4.28
CA PRO A 337 -15.65 9.84 5.68
C PRO A 337 -16.80 10.69 6.22
N ALA A 338 -16.77 12.00 6.02
CA ALA A 338 -17.81 12.92 6.47
C ALA A 338 -19.16 12.61 5.82
N ARG A 339 -19.15 12.31 4.51
CA ARG A 339 -20.35 11.91 3.79
C ARG A 339 -20.95 10.62 4.34
N CYS A 340 -20.14 9.57 4.50
CA CYS A 340 -20.61 8.27 4.97
C CYS A 340 -21.15 8.34 6.41
N VAL A 341 -20.53 9.12 7.29
CA VAL A 341 -21.04 9.38 8.64
C VAL A 341 -22.41 10.06 8.58
N LYS A 342 -22.59 11.07 7.72
CA LYS A 342 -23.89 11.73 7.53
C LYS A 342 -24.97 10.75 7.06
N GLU A 343 -24.66 9.85 6.11
CA GLU A 343 -25.63 8.85 5.63
C GLU A 343 -25.93 7.79 6.72
N ALA A 344 -24.93 7.38 7.49
CA ALA A 344 -25.12 6.46 8.62
C ALA A 344 -26.04 7.04 9.70
N ILE A 345 -25.92 8.32 10.03
CA ILE A 345 -26.79 9.00 11.01
C ILE A 345 -28.23 9.05 10.52
N LYS A 346 -28.47 9.26 9.23
CA LYS A 346 -29.85 9.24 8.68
C LYS A 346 -30.58 7.91 8.89
N LEU A 347 -29.84 6.78 8.88
CA LEU A 347 -30.42 5.47 9.17
C LEU A 347 -30.87 5.36 10.62
N PHE A 348 -30.11 5.95 11.52
CA PHE A 348 -30.48 6.01 12.93
C PHE A 348 -31.76 6.80 13.15
N ASP A 349 -31.88 8.00 12.56
CA ASP A 349 -33.05 8.88 12.67
C ASP A 349 -34.32 8.23 12.15
N ASN A 350 -34.21 7.41 11.09
CA ASN A 350 -35.37 6.73 10.51
C ASN A 350 -35.95 5.63 11.42
N LYS A 351 -35.15 5.01 12.29
CA LYS A 351 -35.57 3.90 13.14
C LYS A 351 -36.20 4.32 14.45
N LYS A 352 -35.60 5.28 15.13
CA LYS A 352 -36.09 5.80 16.41
C LYS A 352 -36.98 7.01 16.10
N LYS A 353 -38.29 6.82 16.14
CA LYS A 353 -39.30 7.94 16.10
C LYS A 353 -39.10 8.98 17.23
N ASN A 354 -38.11 8.75 18.11
CA ASN A 354 -37.65 9.67 19.16
C ASN A 354 -36.30 10.25 18.74
N GLU A 355 -36.09 11.52 19.05
CA GLU A 355 -34.89 12.29 18.69
C GLU A 355 -33.59 11.52 18.96
N PHE A 356 -32.71 11.51 17.95
CA PHE A 356 -31.32 11.05 18.09
C PHE A 356 -30.58 11.97 19.07
N VAL A 357 -30.13 11.42 20.20
CA VAL A 357 -29.34 12.15 21.20
C VAL A 357 -27.89 11.66 21.08
N PRO A 358 -27.03 12.39 20.35
CA PRO A 358 -25.64 11.95 20.12
C PRO A 358 -24.87 11.68 21.43
N SER A 359 -25.11 12.51 22.46
CA SER A 359 -24.44 12.39 23.76
C SER A 359 -24.79 11.14 24.56
N GLU A 360 -25.77 10.36 24.11
CA GLU A 360 -26.16 9.07 24.70
C GLU A 360 -25.82 7.88 23.82
N ALA A 361 -25.51 8.13 22.53
CA ALA A 361 -25.30 7.09 21.54
C ALA A 361 -23.92 6.43 21.60
N THR A 362 -23.90 5.12 21.36
CA THR A 362 -22.71 4.31 21.14
C THR A 362 -22.64 3.87 19.68
N VAL A 363 -21.52 4.13 19.01
CA VAL A 363 -21.30 3.75 17.62
C VAL A 363 -20.21 2.69 17.55
N THR A 364 -20.45 1.63 16.77
CA THR A 364 -19.43 0.59 16.51
C THR A 364 -18.89 0.72 15.08
N LEU A 365 -17.58 0.88 14.96
CA LEU A 365 -16.86 0.90 13.70
C LEU A 365 -16.22 -0.47 13.46
N LEU A 366 -16.50 -1.08 12.32
CA LEU A 366 -15.95 -2.37 11.92
C LEU A 366 -14.79 -2.17 10.94
N GLY A 367 -13.58 -2.24 11.46
CA GLY A 367 -12.30 -2.04 10.76
C GLY A 367 -11.55 -0.83 11.26
N MET A 368 -10.35 -1.07 11.83
CA MET A 368 -9.34 -0.05 12.15
C MET A 368 -8.31 0.05 11.03
N ALA A 369 -7.96 -1.08 10.41
CA ALA A 369 -7.07 -1.13 9.27
C ALA A 369 -7.66 -0.40 8.05
N PHE A 370 -6.79 0.06 7.13
CA PHE A 370 -7.26 0.77 5.93
C PHE A 370 -8.00 -0.14 4.93
N ARG A 371 -7.86 -1.46 5.04
CA ARG A 371 -8.58 -2.49 4.27
C ARG A 371 -8.64 -3.82 5.04
N GLY A 372 -9.45 -4.74 4.58
CA GLY A 372 -9.52 -6.09 5.14
C GLY A 372 -8.25 -6.91 4.88
N GLY A 373 -8.01 -7.90 5.73
CA GLY A 373 -6.92 -8.87 5.61
C GLY A 373 -5.53 -8.34 5.99
N VAL A 374 -5.42 -7.12 6.53
CA VAL A 374 -4.16 -6.53 7.02
C VAL A 374 -4.34 -5.90 8.38
N SER A 375 -3.22 -5.64 9.08
CA SER A 375 -3.18 -4.90 10.35
C SER A 375 -2.65 -3.46 10.19
N ASP A 376 -2.49 -2.98 8.95
CA ASP A 376 -1.94 -1.67 8.66
C ASP A 376 -2.99 -0.56 8.84
N THR A 377 -2.72 0.35 9.76
CA THR A 377 -3.59 1.50 10.08
C THR A 377 -3.13 2.82 9.45
N ARG A 378 -2.06 2.80 8.63
CA ARG A 378 -1.52 4.03 8.03
C ARG A 378 -2.57 4.71 7.15
N LEU A 379 -2.84 5.99 7.46
CA LEU A 379 -3.86 6.79 6.77
C LEU A 379 -5.23 6.11 6.64
N SER A 380 -5.60 5.24 7.60
CA SER A 380 -6.92 4.61 7.59
C SER A 380 -8.03 5.64 7.63
N PRO A 381 -9.10 5.49 6.81
CA PRO A 381 -10.29 6.34 6.86
C PRO A 381 -10.96 6.37 8.24
N THR A 382 -10.75 5.34 9.06
CA THR A 382 -11.32 5.22 10.39
C THR A 382 -10.98 6.41 11.28
N TYR A 383 -9.79 7.00 11.17
CA TYR A 383 -9.44 8.20 11.94
C TYR A 383 -10.33 9.40 11.61
N GLU A 384 -10.60 9.62 10.33
CA GLU A 384 -11.49 10.73 9.93
C GLU A 384 -12.95 10.44 10.29
N VAL A 385 -13.39 9.19 10.19
CA VAL A 385 -14.73 8.76 10.67
C VAL A 385 -14.89 9.02 12.17
N ILE A 386 -13.87 8.72 12.98
CA ILE A 386 -13.89 9.04 14.43
C ILE A 386 -14.06 10.54 14.64
N LYS A 387 -13.28 11.37 13.94
CA LYS A 387 -13.38 12.84 14.04
C LYS A 387 -14.77 13.34 13.67
N GLU A 388 -15.37 12.80 12.62
CA GLU A 388 -16.71 13.19 12.19
C GLU A 388 -17.77 12.81 13.22
N PHE A 389 -17.72 11.61 13.80
CA PHE A 389 -18.63 11.23 14.89
C PHE A 389 -18.42 12.06 16.16
N GLN A 390 -17.18 12.43 16.50
CA GLN A 390 -16.89 13.32 17.63
C GLN A 390 -17.44 14.73 17.41
N LYS A 391 -17.41 15.27 16.17
CA LYS A 391 -18.06 16.56 15.83
C LYS A 391 -19.58 16.52 16.05
N VAL A 392 -20.20 15.38 15.85
CA VAL A 392 -21.64 15.17 16.12
C VAL A 392 -21.92 15.04 17.62
N GLY A 393 -20.89 14.75 18.44
CA GLY A 393 -21.03 14.63 19.89
C GLY A 393 -21.39 13.22 20.36
N ILE A 394 -21.02 12.17 19.62
CA ILE A 394 -21.25 10.76 20.01
C ILE A 394 -20.56 10.45 21.34
N ARG A 395 -21.32 9.80 22.26
CA ARG A 395 -20.84 9.46 23.61
C ARG A 395 -19.65 8.51 23.61
N GLU A 396 -19.73 7.42 22.85
CA GLU A 396 -18.75 6.35 22.82
C GLU A 396 -18.58 5.80 21.39
N ILE A 397 -17.34 5.62 20.99
CA ILE A 397 -16.99 4.98 19.72
C ILE A 397 -16.21 3.70 20.02
N ARG A 398 -16.76 2.57 19.64
CA ARG A 398 -16.10 1.27 19.71
C ARG A 398 -15.58 0.90 18.34
N ILE A 399 -14.35 0.40 18.30
CA ILE A 399 -13.73 -0.06 17.05
C ILE A 399 -13.42 -1.55 17.23
N HIS A 400 -13.91 -2.36 16.31
CA HIS A 400 -13.51 -3.75 16.20
C HIS A 400 -12.59 -3.93 15.00
N ASP A 401 -11.46 -4.62 15.21
CA ASP A 401 -10.59 -5.10 14.15
C ASP A 401 -10.01 -6.47 14.52
N PRO A 402 -10.06 -7.48 13.63
CA PRO A 402 -9.55 -8.81 13.94
C PRO A 402 -8.03 -8.90 14.02
N LEU A 403 -7.32 -7.97 13.36
CA LEU A 403 -5.87 -8.01 13.18
C LEU A 403 -5.14 -6.89 13.93
N VAL A 404 -5.78 -5.74 14.14
CA VAL A 404 -5.20 -4.61 14.88
C VAL A 404 -5.49 -4.75 16.36
N ARG A 405 -4.45 -4.96 17.18
CA ARG A 405 -4.57 -5.15 18.64
C ARG A 405 -4.41 -3.84 19.42
N SER A 406 -3.65 -2.91 18.89
CA SER A 406 -3.41 -1.60 19.50
C SER A 406 -3.02 -0.60 18.42
N ASP A 407 -3.35 0.66 18.65
CA ASP A 407 -2.90 1.77 17.81
C ASP A 407 -2.65 3.01 18.68
N PRO A 408 -1.38 3.44 18.82
CA PRO A 408 -1.03 4.59 19.65
C PRO A 408 -1.69 5.91 19.25
N LYS A 409 -2.09 6.06 17.98
CA LYS A 409 -2.76 7.28 17.51
C LYS A 409 -4.16 7.44 18.12
N LEU A 410 -4.78 6.34 18.56
CA LEU A 410 -6.09 6.40 19.23
C LEU A 410 -6.03 7.10 20.59
N ASN A 411 -4.85 7.21 21.22
CA ASN A 411 -4.67 7.94 22.47
C ASN A 411 -4.99 9.45 22.33
N GLY A 412 -4.99 9.97 21.10
CA GLY A 412 -5.38 11.36 20.81
C GLY A 412 -6.91 11.60 20.70
N PHE A 413 -7.73 10.53 20.78
CA PHE A 413 -9.18 10.62 20.66
C PHE A 413 -9.85 10.33 22.01
N GLN A 414 -10.92 11.05 22.30
CA GLN A 414 -11.72 10.84 23.52
C GLN A 414 -12.78 9.78 23.30
N ASN A 415 -13.05 8.96 24.32
CA ASN A 415 -14.14 7.97 24.32
C ASN A 415 -14.08 6.97 23.17
N VAL A 416 -12.88 6.56 22.74
CA VAL A 416 -12.64 5.58 21.68
C VAL A 416 -12.04 4.31 22.28
N ILE A 417 -12.64 3.17 22.00
CA ILE A 417 -12.22 1.85 22.51
C ILE A 417 -11.93 0.93 21.34
N LEU A 418 -10.71 0.43 21.21
CA LEU A 418 -10.33 -0.61 20.26
C LEU A 418 -10.40 -1.99 20.92
N THR A 419 -11.05 -2.94 20.27
CA THR A 419 -11.15 -4.33 20.73
C THR A 419 -11.09 -5.32 19.57
N SER A 420 -10.56 -6.52 19.83
CA SER A 420 -10.61 -7.67 18.91
C SER A 420 -11.76 -8.63 19.21
N ASP A 421 -12.59 -8.30 20.20
CA ASP A 421 -13.79 -9.06 20.56
C ASP A 421 -15.01 -8.42 19.87
N LEU A 422 -15.52 -9.07 18.84
CA LEU A 422 -16.63 -8.59 18.04
C LEU A 422 -17.93 -8.50 18.87
N ALA A 423 -18.18 -9.50 19.72
CA ALA A 423 -19.39 -9.50 20.53
C ALA A 423 -19.38 -8.33 21.54
N LYS A 424 -18.21 -8.06 22.14
CA LYS A 424 -18.03 -6.92 23.04
C LYS A 424 -18.22 -5.59 22.31
N ALA A 425 -17.72 -5.47 21.07
CA ALA A 425 -17.88 -4.24 20.28
C ALA A 425 -19.34 -3.98 19.92
N LEU A 426 -20.09 -5.03 19.57
CA LEU A 426 -21.49 -4.91 19.11
C LEU A 426 -22.52 -4.80 20.25
N LYS A 427 -22.13 -5.13 21.48
CA LYS A 427 -23.06 -5.13 22.62
C LYS A 427 -23.64 -3.74 22.88
N ASP A 428 -24.97 -3.62 22.93
CA ASP A 428 -25.69 -2.37 23.22
C ASP A 428 -25.23 -1.19 22.31
N THR A 429 -24.93 -1.48 21.04
CA THR A 429 -24.55 -0.45 20.05
C THR A 429 -25.80 0.14 19.39
N ASP A 430 -25.77 1.45 19.17
CA ASP A 430 -26.88 2.17 18.56
C ASP A 430 -26.75 2.30 17.03
N LEU A 431 -25.54 2.23 16.51
CA LEU A 431 -25.23 2.31 15.08
C LEU A 431 -23.95 1.52 14.77
N ILE A 432 -23.94 0.79 13.67
CA ILE A 432 -22.78 0.06 13.18
C ILE A 432 -22.35 0.64 11.83
N MET A 433 -21.05 0.82 11.63
CA MET A 433 -20.50 1.27 10.36
C MET A 433 -19.33 0.35 9.93
N VAL A 434 -19.45 -0.24 8.73
CA VAL A 434 -18.39 -1.07 8.15
C VAL A 434 -17.42 -0.18 7.38
N ILE A 435 -16.14 -0.19 7.78
CA ILE A 435 -15.08 0.65 7.19
C ILE A 435 -14.06 -0.19 6.43
N ALA A 436 -13.64 -1.36 6.97
CA ALA A 436 -12.72 -2.27 6.31
C ALA A 436 -13.41 -3.60 5.96
N ASP A 437 -13.00 -4.17 4.84
CA ASP A 437 -13.60 -5.37 4.23
C ASP A 437 -12.97 -6.68 4.75
N HIS A 438 -12.85 -6.82 6.08
CA HIS A 438 -12.44 -8.10 6.68
C HIS A 438 -13.50 -9.18 6.41
N SER A 439 -13.05 -10.35 5.94
CA SER A 439 -13.94 -11.45 5.53
C SER A 439 -14.90 -11.91 6.63
N GLN A 440 -14.52 -11.80 7.91
CA GLN A 440 -15.41 -12.17 9.02
C GLN A 440 -16.67 -11.30 9.11
N TYR A 441 -16.67 -10.06 8.60
CA TYR A 441 -17.85 -9.19 8.65
C TYR A 441 -18.91 -9.61 7.64
N SER A 442 -18.55 -10.24 6.52
CA SER A 442 -19.53 -10.70 5.51
C SER A 442 -20.55 -11.70 6.07
N ASN A 443 -20.24 -12.33 7.19
CA ASN A 443 -21.10 -13.31 7.86
C ASN A 443 -21.90 -12.70 9.04
N LEU A 444 -21.90 -11.38 9.24
CA LEU A 444 -22.71 -10.74 10.27
C LEU A 444 -24.19 -11.00 10.04
N THR A 445 -24.90 -11.27 11.13
CA THR A 445 -26.33 -11.55 11.15
C THR A 445 -27.07 -10.54 12.02
N PRO A 446 -28.40 -10.33 11.80
CA PRO A 446 -29.22 -9.47 12.65
C PRO A 446 -29.22 -9.85 14.13
N LEU A 447 -29.07 -11.14 14.44
CA LEU A 447 -28.97 -11.62 15.82
C LEU A 447 -27.72 -11.09 16.54
N GLN A 448 -26.58 -10.99 15.82
CA GLN A 448 -25.35 -10.46 16.39
C GLN A 448 -25.37 -8.93 16.56
N THR A 449 -26.16 -8.23 15.77
CA THR A 449 -26.26 -6.77 15.78
C THR A 449 -27.40 -6.24 16.64
N ASP A 450 -28.18 -7.16 17.25
CA ASP A 450 -29.38 -6.83 18.04
C ASP A 450 -30.32 -5.83 17.34
N GLY A 451 -30.39 -5.95 16.01
CA GLY A 451 -31.19 -5.07 15.15
C GLY A 451 -30.70 -3.61 15.12
N ALA A 452 -29.50 -3.29 15.53
CA ALA A 452 -28.92 -1.95 15.36
C ALA A 452 -28.84 -1.57 13.86
N PRO A 453 -29.08 -0.30 13.50
CA PRO A 453 -28.84 0.18 12.13
C PRO A 453 -27.39 -0.04 11.69
N ILE A 454 -27.23 -0.45 10.41
CA ILE A 454 -25.92 -0.72 9.84
C ILE A 454 -25.74 0.11 8.57
N TYR A 455 -24.63 0.85 8.50
CA TYR A 455 -24.15 1.44 7.27
C TYR A 455 -22.98 0.62 6.73
N ASP A 456 -23.19 -0.07 5.61
CA ASP A 456 -22.15 -0.84 4.92
C ASP A 456 -21.38 0.07 3.95
N GLY A 457 -20.28 0.63 4.43
CA GLY A 457 -19.39 1.48 3.64
C GLY A 457 -18.49 0.75 2.68
N ARG A 458 -18.59 -0.61 2.60
CA ARG A 458 -17.75 -1.46 1.74
C ARG A 458 -18.53 -2.37 0.80
N GLY A 459 -19.86 -2.49 1.02
CA GLY A 459 -20.70 -3.37 0.23
C GLY A 459 -20.40 -4.87 0.39
N ILE A 460 -20.01 -5.29 1.59
CA ILE A 460 -19.56 -6.66 1.86
C ILE A 460 -20.57 -7.52 2.61
N LEU A 461 -21.57 -6.89 3.24
CA LEU A 461 -22.56 -7.62 4.02
C LEU A 461 -23.59 -8.31 3.10
N ASN A 462 -24.05 -9.48 3.52
CA ASN A 462 -25.15 -10.15 2.80
C ASN A 462 -26.48 -9.42 3.08
N ARG A 463 -26.88 -8.57 2.14
CA ARG A 463 -28.09 -7.76 2.22
C ARG A 463 -29.35 -8.57 2.54
N ALA A 464 -29.44 -9.83 2.12
CA ALA A 464 -30.63 -10.65 2.34
C ALA A 464 -30.94 -10.90 3.83
N PHE A 465 -29.98 -10.66 4.71
CA PHE A 465 -30.13 -10.82 6.15
C PHE A 465 -30.69 -9.57 6.85
N PHE A 466 -30.68 -8.41 6.21
CA PHE A 466 -31.00 -7.15 6.86
C PHE A 466 -32.26 -6.51 6.27
N ASP A 467 -33.09 -5.92 7.14
CA ASP A 467 -34.26 -5.15 6.73
C ASP A 467 -33.80 -3.82 6.12
N ASN A 468 -34.43 -3.40 5.03
CA ASN A 468 -34.16 -2.13 4.35
C ASN A 468 -34.37 -0.89 5.26
N SER A 469 -35.12 -0.99 6.34
CA SER A 469 -35.30 0.11 7.32
C SER A 469 -34.08 0.33 8.22
N ASN A 470 -33.23 -0.71 8.38
CA ASN A 470 -32.10 -0.72 9.30
C ASN A 470 -30.75 -0.89 8.57
N TYR A 471 -30.76 -0.98 7.25
CA TYR A 471 -29.57 -1.23 6.46
C TYR A 471 -29.41 -0.18 5.37
N GLY A 472 -28.24 0.46 5.34
CA GLY A 472 -27.79 1.32 4.27
C GLY A 472 -26.45 0.85 3.74
N MET A 473 -26.22 1.02 2.46
CA MET A 473 -24.98 0.67 1.79
C MET A 473 -24.56 1.78 0.83
N ILE A 474 -23.29 2.09 0.80
CA ILE A 474 -22.75 3.04 -0.18
C ILE A 474 -23.10 2.59 -1.60
N GLY A 475 -23.59 3.51 -2.43
CA GLY A 475 -23.99 3.23 -3.81
C GLY A 475 -25.34 2.51 -3.95
N MET A 476 -26.09 2.34 -2.87
CA MET A 476 -27.42 1.77 -2.93
C MET A 476 -28.48 2.87 -2.98
N GLY A 477 -29.08 3.07 -4.14
CA GLY A 477 -30.24 3.94 -4.27
C GLY A 477 -31.41 3.43 -3.39
N ASN A 478 -31.97 4.28 -2.56
CA ASN A 478 -33.22 3.97 -1.89
C ASN A 478 -34.28 3.81 -2.95
N ASN A 479 -34.89 2.63 -3.05
CA ASN A 479 -36.12 2.42 -3.83
C ASN A 479 -37.26 3.26 -3.24
N ARG A 480 -37.19 4.57 -3.37
CA ARG A 480 -38.34 5.44 -3.29
C ARG A 480 -39.13 5.30 -4.62
N VAL A 481 -39.68 4.09 -4.83
CA VAL A 481 -40.75 3.89 -5.79
C VAL A 481 -41.90 4.72 -5.27
N GLY A 482 -42.10 5.93 -5.81
CA GLY A 482 -43.23 6.75 -5.47
C GLY A 482 -43.09 8.26 -5.56
N ALA A 483 -41.90 8.81 -5.77
CA ALA A 483 -41.78 10.25 -6.04
C ALA A 483 -41.14 10.46 -7.42
N ALA A 484 -41.96 10.32 -8.46
CA ALA A 484 -41.62 10.87 -9.78
C ALA A 484 -41.39 12.37 -9.61
N ARG A 485 -40.16 12.82 -9.44
CA ARG A 485 -39.80 14.20 -9.74
C ARG A 485 -39.92 14.31 -11.27
N ARG A 486 -40.99 14.94 -11.72
CA ARG A 486 -41.13 15.36 -13.13
C ARG A 486 -39.97 16.33 -13.40
N PHE A 487 -39.13 15.98 -14.36
CA PHE A 487 -38.21 16.88 -15.00
C PHE A 487 -38.97 17.93 -15.80
#